data_cb133a2c64c494f511256c029ae86ac5
#
_entry.id   cb133a2c64c494f511256c029ae86ac5
#
_cell.length_a   1.000
_cell.length_b   1.000
_cell.length_c   1.000
_cell.angle_alpha   90.00
_cell.angle_beta   90.00
_cell.angle_gamma   90.00
#
_symmetry.space_group_name_H-M   'P 1'
#
loop_
_entity.id
_entity.type
_entity.pdbx_description
1 polymer ?
#
loop_
_entity_poly.entity_id
_entity_poly.type
_entity_poly.pdbx_seq_one_letter_code
_entity_poly.pdbx_strand_id
1 'polypeptide(L)'
;MHHARHKEPSTTSYSKPPQALVLVVALWLLSTFVGPPLSAQERASSEEAIGRMMFYNVENLFDTIDNPLTDDDAFTPGGAYHWTKQRYQRKCEHLAWVISNIGEWGFPSIIGMVEVENSDVIRDLVAHPTLSAVEYDYVVTNGSDPRGVDVALLWDKKHFKMIEAHEIPHYGAIDHFPLGQDPRTPNEASGTGRNTLWVTLEHRATGQRLELFVMHNPSRRGGIQSTSKKRKQVNTKVRKLIDQLLDKDSIPHVIVMGDFNDNPCDPSMRQSLRAGGIEQNTIPRPKYLYNLAYPLYNKRQGTHRYGKEVWLPDQIIVSGGLFLGQQPLLKARSQQIFSHPQLYTKGGQNLHRTYRGRHYSGGYSDHLPIYIDLD
;
A
#
# COMPACT_ATOMS: atom_id res chain seq x y z
N MET A 1 -38.36 -8.10 79.86
CA MET A 1 -37.94 -6.89 80.62
C MET A 1 -36.73 -6.30 79.98
N HIS A 2 -36.70 -5.04 79.77
CA HIS A 2 -35.76 -4.08 79.27
C HIS A 2 -35.90 -3.72 77.78
N HIS A 3 -36.51 -2.56 77.60
CA HIS A 3 -36.51 -1.73 76.40
C HIS A 3 -35.10 -1.19 76.11
N ALA A 4 -34.67 -1.21 74.81
CA ALA A 4 -33.63 -0.35 74.35
C ALA A 4 -34.16 0.48 73.14
N ARG A 5 -34.08 1.80 73.29
CA ARG A 5 -34.57 2.82 72.37
C ARG A 5 -33.61 2.93 71.19
N HIS A 6 -34.15 2.90 69.97
CA HIS A 6 -33.47 3.34 68.79
C HIS A 6 -33.35 4.87 68.74
N LYS A 7 -32.12 5.38 68.51
CA LYS A 7 -31.85 6.76 68.13
C LYS A 7 -31.73 6.81 66.62
N GLU A 8 -32.51 7.66 65.99
CA GLU A 8 -32.35 8.03 64.55
C GLU A 8 -31.11 8.91 64.37
N PRO A 9 -30.37 8.75 63.27
CA PRO A 9 -29.31 9.69 62.88
C PRO A 9 -29.87 10.86 62.04
N SER A 10 -29.44 12.07 62.40
CA SER A 10 -29.77 13.34 61.79
C SER A 10 -29.31 13.43 60.35
N THR A 11 -30.19 13.84 59.44
CA THR A 11 -29.92 14.15 58.04
C THR A 11 -29.23 15.51 57.96
N THR A 12 -27.95 15.50 57.52
CA THR A 12 -27.25 16.70 57.07
C THR A 12 -27.53 16.92 55.57
N SER A 13 -28.22 18.02 55.26
CA SER A 13 -28.47 18.45 53.90
C SER A 13 -27.20 19.00 53.25
N TYR A 14 -26.69 18.35 52.21
CA TYR A 14 -25.68 18.91 51.32
C TYR A 14 -26.36 19.80 50.27
N SER A 15 -26.06 21.10 50.30
CA SER A 15 -26.44 22.05 49.24
C SER A 15 -25.59 21.81 48.01
N LYS A 16 -26.24 21.64 46.83
CA LYS A 16 -25.57 21.55 45.52
C LYS A 16 -24.90 22.89 45.18
N PRO A 17 -23.67 22.89 44.67
CA PRO A 17 -23.05 24.12 44.15
C PRO A 17 -23.75 24.60 42.86
N PRO A 18 -23.76 25.91 42.58
CA PRO A 18 -24.48 26.49 41.46
C PRO A 18 -23.89 26.05 40.10
N GLN A 19 -24.76 25.65 39.18
CA GLN A 19 -24.42 25.14 37.84
C GLN A 19 -23.61 26.09 36.95
N ALA A 20 -23.47 27.37 37.32
CA ALA A 20 -22.71 28.38 36.57
C ALA A 20 -21.18 28.18 36.65
N LEU A 21 -20.63 27.48 37.65
CA LEU A 21 -19.18 27.31 37.79
C LEU A 21 -18.62 26.17 36.94
N VAL A 22 -19.45 25.21 36.52
CA VAL A 22 -19.03 24.05 35.71
C VAL A 22 -18.82 24.43 34.22
N LEU A 23 -19.56 25.43 33.74
CA LEU A 23 -19.49 25.85 32.32
C LEU A 23 -18.20 26.65 31.99
N VAL A 24 -17.68 27.41 32.96
CA VAL A 24 -16.46 28.24 32.74
C VAL A 24 -15.20 27.38 32.76
N VAL A 25 -15.16 26.31 33.55
CA VAL A 25 -14.00 25.40 33.59
C VAL A 25 -13.93 24.51 32.33
N ALA A 26 -15.07 24.12 31.74
CA ALA A 26 -15.12 23.36 30.49
C ALA A 26 -14.69 24.16 29.27
N LEU A 27 -14.96 25.47 29.24
CA LEU A 27 -14.52 26.37 28.15
C LEU A 27 -13.02 26.70 28.22
N TRP A 28 -12.42 26.67 29.42
CA TRP A 28 -10.96 26.87 29.58
C TRP A 28 -10.12 25.63 29.19
N LEU A 29 -10.67 24.43 29.25
CA LEU A 29 -10.00 23.19 28.86
C LEU A 29 -10.05 22.92 27.35
N LEU A 30 -10.92 23.61 26.61
CA LEU A 30 -11.01 23.53 25.14
C LEU A 30 -10.11 24.51 24.38
N SER A 31 -9.46 25.46 25.08
CA SER A 31 -8.66 26.51 24.44
C SER A 31 -7.14 26.29 24.47
N THR A 32 -6.62 25.14 24.91
CA THR A 32 -5.17 24.96 25.12
C THR A 32 -4.51 23.80 24.36
N PHE A 33 -5.12 23.31 23.27
CA PHE A 33 -4.43 22.38 22.37
C PHE A 33 -4.26 22.95 20.95
N VAL A 34 -3.87 24.20 20.85
CA VAL A 34 -3.18 24.68 19.67
C VAL A 34 -1.69 24.63 20.05
N GLY A 35 -0.99 23.59 19.62
CA GLY A 35 0.46 23.52 19.74
C GLY A 35 1.09 24.79 19.13
N PRO A 36 2.30 25.17 19.55
CA PRO A 36 2.97 26.34 18.98
C PRO A 36 3.02 26.21 17.46
N PRO A 37 2.82 27.30 16.69
CA PRO A 37 2.95 27.23 15.25
C PRO A 37 4.37 26.76 14.90
N LEU A 38 4.47 25.79 14.00
CA LEU A 38 5.74 25.29 13.49
C LEU A 38 6.63 26.47 13.07
N SER A 39 7.89 26.43 13.44
CA SER A 39 8.88 27.43 13.00
C SER A 39 8.97 27.44 11.47
N ALA A 40 9.42 28.54 10.87
CA ALA A 40 9.61 28.63 9.42
C ALA A 40 10.53 27.51 8.90
N GLN A 41 11.49 27.07 9.71
CA GLN A 41 12.43 25.99 9.38
C GLN A 41 11.75 24.60 9.44
N GLU A 42 10.83 24.36 10.38
CA GLU A 42 10.03 23.13 10.46
C GLU A 42 8.97 23.06 9.34
N ARG A 43 8.42 24.23 8.93
CA ARG A 43 7.53 24.31 7.76
C ARG A 43 8.28 24.03 6.46
N ALA A 44 9.47 24.60 6.28
CA ALA A 44 10.32 24.33 5.11
C ALA A 44 10.72 22.87 5.04
N SER A 45 11.14 22.25 6.15
CA SER A 45 11.49 20.82 6.19
C SER A 45 10.28 19.90 5.93
N SER A 46 9.06 20.30 6.30
CA SER A 46 7.85 19.53 6.00
C SER A 46 7.39 19.67 4.55
N GLU A 47 7.70 20.78 3.87
CA GLU A 47 7.42 21.00 2.45
C GLU A 47 8.45 20.31 1.54
N GLU A 48 9.64 20.02 2.05
CA GLU A 48 10.71 19.31 1.32
C GLU A 48 10.65 17.79 1.48
N ALA A 49 9.96 17.27 2.50
CA ALA A 49 9.84 15.83 2.72
C ALA A 49 8.96 15.18 1.65
N ILE A 50 9.45 14.09 1.08
CA ILE A 50 8.70 13.27 0.10
C ILE A 50 7.47 12.64 0.74
N GLY A 51 7.56 12.30 2.02
CA GLY A 51 6.45 11.78 2.81
C GLY A 51 6.33 10.26 2.75
N ARG A 52 5.17 9.75 3.15
CA ARG A 52 4.92 8.30 3.22
C ARG A 52 4.64 7.69 1.86
N MET A 53 5.34 6.61 1.56
CA MET A 53 5.05 5.73 0.42
C MET A 53 4.42 4.44 0.92
N MET A 54 3.29 4.05 0.33
CA MET A 54 2.49 2.89 0.70
C MET A 54 2.42 1.90 -0.47
N PHE A 55 2.39 0.59 -0.16
CA PHE A 55 1.95 -0.45 -1.10
C PHE A 55 0.82 -1.29 -0.48
N TYR A 56 -0.18 -1.65 -1.30
CA TYR A 56 -1.30 -2.46 -0.86
C TYR A 56 -1.85 -3.38 -1.95
N ASN A 57 -1.89 -4.69 -1.70
CA ASN A 57 -2.75 -5.59 -2.44
C ASN A 57 -4.18 -5.44 -1.90
N VAL A 58 -5.07 -4.95 -2.75
CA VAL A 58 -6.43 -4.57 -2.32
C VAL A 58 -7.46 -5.70 -2.39
N GLU A 59 -7.07 -6.91 -2.73
CA GLU A 59 -7.96 -8.07 -2.88
C GLU A 59 -9.15 -7.78 -3.81
N ASN A 60 -8.90 -7.83 -5.12
CA ASN A 60 -9.94 -7.77 -6.17
C ASN A 60 -10.87 -6.55 -6.07
N LEU A 61 -10.34 -5.36 -6.35
CA LEU A 61 -11.14 -4.14 -6.53
C LEU A 61 -11.72 -4.13 -7.94
N PHE A 62 -12.89 -4.72 -8.11
CA PHE A 62 -13.69 -4.72 -9.34
C PHE A 62 -14.82 -3.69 -9.23
N ASP A 63 -15.24 -3.14 -10.35
CA ASP A 63 -16.53 -2.46 -10.43
C ASP A 63 -17.69 -3.47 -10.47
N THR A 64 -18.85 -3.13 -11.00
CA THR A 64 -20.00 -4.03 -11.05
C THR A 64 -20.48 -4.30 -12.48
N ILE A 65 -19.64 -3.95 -13.45
CA ILE A 65 -19.94 -4.02 -14.89
C ILE A 65 -19.13 -5.16 -15.48
N ASP A 66 -19.79 -6.03 -16.18
CA ASP A 66 -19.16 -7.15 -16.90
C ASP A 66 -18.28 -6.64 -18.04
N ASN A 67 -17.01 -7.06 -18.05
CA ASN A 67 -16.11 -6.77 -19.15
C ASN A 67 -16.01 -8.01 -20.06
N PRO A 68 -16.59 -8.00 -21.27
CA PRO A 68 -16.63 -9.17 -22.13
C PRO A 68 -15.25 -9.66 -22.61
N LEU A 69 -14.16 -8.95 -22.28
CA LEU A 69 -12.79 -9.32 -22.64
C LEU A 69 -12.05 -10.04 -21.50
N THR A 70 -12.62 -10.10 -20.30
CA THR A 70 -12.02 -10.68 -19.10
C THR A 70 -12.99 -11.66 -18.42
N ASP A 71 -12.46 -12.51 -17.55
CA ASP A 71 -13.22 -13.53 -16.79
C ASP A 71 -13.61 -12.94 -15.42
N ASP A 72 -14.33 -11.81 -15.46
CA ASP A 72 -14.77 -11.04 -14.28
C ASP A 72 -16.27 -11.20 -13.97
N ASP A 73 -17.02 -11.97 -14.76
CA ASP A 73 -18.47 -12.27 -14.58
C ASP A 73 -18.87 -12.56 -13.14
N ALA A 74 -17.97 -13.18 -12.38
CA ALA A 74 -18.21 -13.51 -10.98
C ALA A 74 -18.39 -12.26 -10.10
N PHE A 75 -17.82 -11.12 -10.49
CA PHE A 75 -17.86 -9.84 -9.78
C PHE A 75 -18.95 -8.89 -10.29
N THR A 76 -20.02 -9.43 -10.84
CA THR A 76 -21.22 -8.68 -11.20
C THR A 76 -22.36 -8.92 -10.20
N PRO A 77 -23.43 -8.09 -10.20
CA PRO A 77 -24.59 -8.31 -9.33
C PRO A 77 -25.29 -9.67 -9.54
N GLY A 78 -25.29 -10.16 -10.77
CA GLY A 78 -25.83 -11.47 -11.15
C GLY A 78 -24.81 -12.61 -11.03
N GLY A 79 -23.54 -12.30 -10.87
CA GLY A 79 -22.44 -13.25 -10.82
C GLY A 79 -22.33 -14.03 -9.51
N ALA A 80 -21.36 -14.96 -9.47
CA ALA A 80 -21.22 -15.91 -8.36
C ALA A 80 -20.91 -15.25 -7.00
N TYR A 81 -20.33 -14.07 -7.00
CA TYR A 81 -20.06 -13.29 -5.78
C TYR A 81 -21.20 -12.32 -5.44
N HIS A 82 -22.22 -12.18 -6.29
CA HIS A 82 -23.29 -11.17 -6.10
C HIS A 82 -22.70 -9.79 -5.77
N TRP A 83 -21.74 -9.34 -6.60
CA TRP A 83 -20.98 -8.11 -6.37
C TRP A 83 -21.82 -6.89 -6.73
N THR A 84 -22.61 -6.42 -5.76
CA THR A 84 -23.53 -5.30 -5.93
C THR A 84 -22.81 -3.97 -5.75
N LYS A 85 -23.40 -2.88 -6.28
CA LYS A 85 -22.93 -1.51 -6.10
C LYS A 85 -22.69 -1.16 -4.62
N GLN A 86 -23.53 -1.66 -3.70
CA GLN A 86 -23.37 -1.43 -2.26
C GLN A 86 -22.11 -2.13 -1.72
N ARG A 87 -21.78 -3.33 -2.20
CA ARG A 87 -20.55 -4.04 -1.80
C ARG A 87 -19.31 -3.36 -2.36
N TYR A 88 -19.37 -2.90 -3.60
CA TYR A 88 -18.33 -2.10 -4.24
C TYR A 88 -18.06 -0.80 -3.48
N GLN A 89 -19.11 -0.01 -3.18
CA GLN A 89 -18.99 1.22 -2.40
C GLN A 89 -18.37 0.96 -1.03
N ARG A 90 -18.81 -0.08 -0.32
CA ARG A 90 -18.20 -0.47 0.97
C ARG A 90 -16.72 -0.85 0.82
N LYS A 91 -16.33 -1.48 -0.28
CA LYS A 91 -14.92 -1.78 -0.57
C LYS A 91 -14.12 -0.48 -0.73
N CYS A 92 -14.62 0.48 -1.50
CA CYS A 92 -13.99 1.80 -1.64
C CYS A 92 -13.91 2.55 -0.30
N GLU A 93 -14.97 2.54 0.52
CA GLU A 93 -14.97 3.09 1.88
C GLU A 93 -13.85 2.49 2.75
N HIS A 94 -13.70 1.18 2.72
CA HIS A 94 -12.68 0.47 3.48
C HIS A 94 -11.26 0.78 2.99
N LEU A 95 -11.03 0.86 1.69
CA LEU A 95 -9.73 1.22 1.13
C LEU A 95 -9.39 2.68 1.43
N ALA A 96 -10.35 3.61 1.28
CA ALA A 96 -10.17 5.01 1.65
C ALA A 96 -9.86 5.17 3.14
N TRP A 97 -10.52 4.37 4.00
CA TRP A 97 -10.22 4.32 5.43
C TRP A 97 -8.78 3.85 5.69
N VAL A 98 -8.31 2.79 5.01
CA VAL A 98 -6.93 2.31 5.16
C VAL A 98 -5.93 3.39 4.75
N ILE A 99 -6.13 4.01 3.59
CA ILE A 99 -5.26 5.07 3.07
C ILE A 99 -5.19 6.25 4.04
N SER A 100 -6.32 6.67 4.63
CA SER A 100 -6.36 7.79 5.56
C SER A 100 -5.76 7.47 6.93
N ASN A 101 -5.76 6.21 7.35
CA ASN A 101 -5.28 5.81 8.68
C ASN A 101 -3.83 5.32 8.70
N ILE A 102 -3.26 4.95 7.56
CA ILE A 102 -1.85 4.56 7.47
C ILE A 102 -0.92 5.76 7.64
N GLY A 103 -1.39 6.95 7.32
CA GLY A 103 -0.68 8.20 7.53
C GLY A 103 -1.00 8.79 8.90
N GLU A 104 -0.14 8.60 9.91
CA GLU A 104 -0.36 9.15 11.26
C GLU A 104 -0.49 10.69 11.26
N TRP A 105 0.20 11.37 10.34
CA TRP A 105 0.30 12.83 10.28
C TRP A 105 -0.14 13.43 8.93
N GLY A 106 -0.58 12.60 7.99
CA GLY A 106 -1.00 12.99 6.65
C GLY A 106 -1.28 11.78 5.78
N PHE A 107 -1.74 12.01 4.58
CA PHE A 107 -1.98 10.95 3.62
C PHE A 107 -0.65 10.47 2.99
N PRO A 108 -0.54 9.21 2.54
CA PRO A 108 0.61 8.77 1.75
C PRO A 108 0.77 9.63 0.49
N SER A 109 2.00 10.06 0.21
CA SER A 109 2.29 10.85 -0.99
C SER A 109 2.31 10.01 -2.26
N ILE A 110 2.64 8.71 -2.12
CA ILE A 110 2.72 7.75 -3.22
C ILE A 110 2.09 6.43 -2.76
N ILE A 111 1.24 5.83 -3.60
CA ILE A 111 0.55 4.58 -3.29
C ILE A 111 0.66 3.63 -4.48
N GLY A 112 1.33 2.48 -4.31
CA GLY A 112 1.26 1.36 -5.23
C GLY A 112 0.11 0.43 -4.85
N MET A 113 -0.70 0.04 -5.81
CA MET A 113 -1.82 -0.88 -5.60
C MET A 113 -1.79 -2.01 -6.63
N VAL A 114 -2.26 -3.19 -6.22
CA VAL A 114 -2.44 -4.33 -7.11
C VAL A 114 -3.77 -5.02 -6.85
N GLU A 115 -4.25 -5.82 -7.80
CA GLU A 115 -5.59 -6.38 -7.84
C GLU A 115 -6.67 -5.30 -8.00
N VAL A 116 -6.40 -4.31 -8.83
CA VAL A 116 -7.36 -3.34 -9.32
C VAL A 116 -7.81 -3.73 -10.72
N GLU A 117 -9.05 -3.49 -11.06
CA GLU A 117 -9.58 -3.88 -12.37
C GLU A 117 -9.17 -2.90 -13.47
N ASN A 118 -9.42 -1.61 -13.25
CA ASN A 118 -9.27 -0.60 -14.29
C ASN A 118 -9.10 0.81 -13.70
N SER A 119 -9.00 1.81 -14.58
CA SER A 119 -8.88 3.22 -14.18
C SER A 119 -10.13 3.76 -13.50
N ASP A 120 -11.31 3.22 -13.80
CA ASP A 120 -12.56 3.71 -13.26
C ASP A 120 -12.70 3.39 -11.76
N VAL A 121 -12.27 2.21 -11.32
CA VAL A 121 -12.28 1.86 -9.88
C VAL A 121 -11.30 2.73 -9.08
N ILE A 122 -10.17 3.13 -9.68
CA ILE A 122 -9.21 4.04 -9.03
C ILE A 122 -9.78 5.46 -9.00
N ARG A 123 -10.41 5.93 -10.09
CA ARG A 123 -11.11 7.23 -10.11
C ARG A 123 -12.16 7.31 -9.00
N ASP A 124 -12.98 6.28 -8.84
CA ASP A 124 -14.02 6.24 -7.83
C ASP A 124 -13.42 6.22 -6.41
N LEU A 125 -12.30 5.50 -6.21
CA LEU A 125 -11.59 5.46 -4.93
C LEU A 125 -11.02 6.85 -4.57
N VAL A 126 -10.30 7.51 -5.47
CA VAL A 126 -9.68 8.82 -5.17
C VAL A 126 -10.72 9.93 -5.02
N ALA A 127 -11.90 9.77 -5.64
CA ALA A 127 -13.04 10.67 -5.47
C ALA A 127 -13.78 10.47 -4.14
N HIS A 128 -13.42 9.48 -3.34
CA HIS A 128 -14.08 9.23 -2.05
C HIS A 128 -13.89 10.41 -1.10
N PRO A 129 -14.95 10.89 -0.39
CA PRO A 129 -14.88 12.08 0.46
C PRO A 129 -13.75 12.05 1.51
N THR A 130 -13.43 10.87 2.04
CA THR A 130 -12.32 10.70 3.00
C THR A 130 -10.96 11.09 2.41
N LEU A 131 -10.77 10.98 1.09
CA LEU A 131 -9.52 11.28 0.40
C LEU A 131 -9.52 12.68 -0.26
N SER A 132 -10.60 13.45 -0.14
CA SER A 132 -10.77 14.76 -0.80
C SER A 132 -9.75 15.84 -0.38
N ALA A 133 -9.03 15.64 0.73
CA ALA A 133 -7.97 16.55 1.17
C ALA A 133 -6.68 16.41 0.36
N VAL A 134 -6.53 15.33 -0.43
CA VAL A 134 -5.38 15.07 -1.30
C VAL A 134 -5.83 14.98 -2.74
N GLU A 135 -5.13 15.66 -3.62
CA GLU A 135 -5.38 15.59 -5.04
C GLU A 135 -4.52 14.50 -5.68
N TYR A 136 -4.94 13.23 -5.53
CA TYR A 136 -4.24 12.12 -6.19
C TYR A 136 -4.45 12.16 -7.71
N ASP A 137 -3.33 12.07 -8.42
CA ASP A 137 -3.29 11.64 -9.82
C ASP A 137 -2.86 10.18 -9.87
N TYR A 138 -3.13 9.46 -10.96
CA TYR A 138 -2.87 8.03 -11.01
C TYR A 138 -2.66 7.51 -12.42
N VAL A 139 -2.06 6.33 -12.50
CA VAL A 139 -1.95 5.50 -13.70
C VAL A 139 -2.28 4.05 -13.35
N VAL A 140 -2.88 3.34 -14.30
CA VAL A 140 -3.23 1.91 -14.19
C VAL A 140 -2.73 1.22 -15.44
N THR A 141 -2.14 0.02 -15.29
CA THR A 141 -1.77 -0.82 -16.45
C THR A 141 -3.03 -1.34 -17.15
N ASN A 142 -2.84 -1.84 -18.36
CA ASN A 142 -3.86 -2.58 -19.08
C ASN A 142 -3.25 -3.93 -19.52
N GLY A 143 -3.06 -4.80 -18.55
CA GLY A 143 -2.48 -6.12 -18.74
C GLY A 143 -3.44 -7.11 -19.38
N SER A 144 -2.93 -8.29 -19.70
CA SER A 144 -3.70 -9.40 -20.26
C SER A 144 -3.93 -10.53 -19.23
N ASP A 145 -4.07 -10.20 -17.94
CA ASP A 145 -4.52 -11.18 -16.94
C ASP A 145 -5.96 -11.59 -17.28
N PRO A 146 -6.25 -12.87 -17.46
CA PRO A 146 -7.60 -13.31 -17.82
C PRO A 146 -8.71 -12.84 -16.87
N ARG A 147 -8.37 -12.57 -15.61
CA ARG A 147 -9.33 -12.07 -14.61
C ARG A 147 -9.55 -10.55 -14.66
N GLY A 148 -8.82 -9.84 -15.52
CA GLY A 148 -8.89 -8.39 -15.60
C GLY A 148 -8.30 -7.67 -14.38
N VAL A 149 -7.27 -8.23 -13.72
CA VAL A 149 -6.61 -7.54 -12.59
C VAL A 149 -5.29 -6.91 -13.02
N ASP A 150 -5.13 -5.66 -12.67
CA ASP A 150 -4.04 -4.78 -13.02
C ASP A 150 -3.32 -4.20 -11.82
N VAL A 151 -2.35 -3.34 -12.09
CA VAL A 151 -1.53 -2.59 -11.12
C VAL A 151 -1.74 -1.10 -11.29
N ALA A 152 -1.74 -0.36 -10.19
CA ALA A 152 -1.87 1.08 -10.19
C ALA A 152 -0.78 1.76 -9.37
N LEU A 153 -0.43 2.98 -9.75
CA LEU A 153 0.34 3.92 -8.95
C LEU A 153 -0.46 5.21 -8.82
N LEU A 154 -0.60 5.69 -7.58
CA LEU A 154 -1.23 6.97 -7.27
C LEU A 154 -0.16 7.88 -6.63
N TRP A 155 -0.22 9.18 -6.88
CA TRP A 155 0.65 10.17 -6.23
C TRP A 155 -0.09 11.47 -5.97
N ASP A 156 0.30 12.17 -4.91
CA ASP A 156 -0.16 13.53 -4.66
C ASP A 156 0.41 14.47 -5.73
N LYS A 157 -0.44 14.97 -6.63
CA LYS A 157 -0.03 15.85 -7.72
C LYS A 157 0.49 17.21 -7.26
N LYS A 158 0.24 17.58 -6.00
CA LYS A 158 0.82 18.78 -5.38
C LYS A 158 2.33 18.62 -5.19
N HIS A 159 2.76 17.41 -4.80
CA HIS A 159 4.16 17.11 -4.52
C HIS A 159 4.91 16.52 -5.71
N PHE A 160 4.22 15.79 -6.59
CA PHE A 160 4.84 15.07 -7.70
C PHE A 160 4.29 15.43 -9.06
N LYS A 161 5.15 15.27 -10.07
CA LYS A 161 4.82 15.31 -11.48
C LYS A 161 5.28 14.02 -12.13
N MET A 162 4.41 13.35 -12.86
CA MET A 162 4.79 12.22 -13.70
C MET A 162 5.56 12.73 -14.91
N ILE A 163 6.71 12.12 -15.18
CA ILE A 163 7.56 12.39 -16.35
C ILE A 163 7.25 11.41 -17.46
N GLU A 164 7.24 10.11 -17.13
CA GLU A 164 6.92 9.05 -18.06
C GLU A 164 6.35 7.84 -17.33
N ALA A 165 5.62 6.99 -18.04
CA ALA A 165 5.10 5.73 -17.55
C ALA A 165 5.19 4.65 -18.63
N HIS A 166 5.56 3.45 -18.22
CA HIS A 166 5.76 2.28 -19.08
C HIS A 166 5.11 1.03 -18.49
N GLU A 167 4.72 0.13 -19.38
CA GLU A 167 4.30 -1.21 -19.02
C GLU A 167 5.37 -2.22 -19.42
N ILE A 168 5.61 -3.20 -18.53
CA ILE A 168 6.56 -4.29 -18.73
C ILE A 168 5.74 -5.58 -18.73
N PRO A 169 5.52 -6.21 -19.90
CA PRO A 169 4.78 -7.46 -19.96
C PRO A 169 5.58 -8.57 -19.26
N HIS A 170 4.90 -9.39 -18.48
CA HIS A 170 5.55 -10.47 -17.73
C HIS A 170 6.22 -11.49 -18.64
N TYR A 171 5.66 -11.72 -19.83
CA TYR A 171 6.16 -12.68 -20.79
C TYR A 171 6.31 -12.05 -22.17
N GLY A 172 6.90 -12.81 -23.10
CA GLY A 172 7.15 -12.34 -24.46
C GLY A 172 8.49 -11.60 -24.62
N ALA A 173 8.78 -11.23 -25.87
CA ALA A 173 10.06 -10.64 -26.25
C ALA A 173 10.15 -9.13 -26.00
N ILE A 174 9.02 -8.45 -25.92
CA ILE A 174 8.98 -7.00 -25.68
C ILE A 174 9.41 -6.71 -24.24
N ASP A 175 10.44 -5.89 -24.08
CA ASP A 175 10.97 -5.56 -22.75
C ASP A 175 10.03 -4.60 -22.01
N HIS A 176 9.59 -3.50 -22.65
CA HIS A 176 8.61 -2.52 -22.12
C HIS A 176 8.05 -1.68 -23.28
N PHE A 177 6.94 -0.98 -23.01
CA PHE A 177 6.31 -0.03 -23.92
C PHE A 177 5.64 1.12 -23.13
N PRO A 178 5.40 2.29 -23.77
CA PRO A 178 4.69 3.39 -23.10
C PRO A 178 3.31 2.97 -22.61
N LEU A 179 2.90 3.47 -21.48
CA LEU A 179 1.60 3.17 -20.87
C LEU A 179 0.46 3.43 -21.86
N GLY A 180 -0.45 2.48 -21.98
CA GLY A 180 -1.61 2.56 -22.88
C GLY A 180 -1.26 2.36 -24.38
N GLN A 181 -0.03 1.99 -24.71
CA GLN A 181 0.42 1.79 -26.10
C GLN A 181 0.98 0.37 -26.27
N ASP A 182 0.17 -0.64 -25.95
CA ASP A 182 0.59 -2.04 -26.12
C ASP A 182 0.79 -2.38 -27.60
N PRO A 183 2.04 -2.64 -28.05
CA PRO A 183 2.32 -2.97 -29.44
C PRO A 183 2.06 -4.43 -29.78
N ARG A 184 1.67 -5.26 -28.80
CA ARG A 184 1.45 -6.70 -29.00
C ARG A 184 0.18 -6.95 -29.79
N THR A 185 0.21 -7.97 -30.64
CA THR A 185 -1.00 -8.47 -31.28
C THR A 185 -1.92 -9.12 -30.24
N PRO A 186 -3.23 -9.24 -30.49
CA PRO A 186 -4.16 -9.92 -29.58
C PRO A 186 -3.70 -11.32 -29.16
N ASN A 187 -3.05 -12.06 -30.06
CA ASN A 187 -2.53 -13.40 -29.76
C ASN A 187 -1.27 -13.37 -28.87
N GLU A 188 -0.44 -12.34 -28.98
CA GLU A 188 0.74 -12.16 -28.12
C GLU A 188 0.35 -11.62 -26.75
N ALA A 189 -0.67 -10.78 -26.70
CA ALA A 189 -1.22 -10.25 -25.45
C ALA A 189 -1.98 -11.34 -24.67
N SER A 190 -2.75 -12.19 -25.37
CA SER A 190 -3.51 -13.26 -24.72
C SER A 190 -2.57 -14.30 -24.08
N GLY A 191 -2.66 -14.48 -22.78
CA GLY A 191 -1.84 -15.44 -22.01
C GLY A 191 -0.51 -14.89 -21.51
N THR A 192 -0.22 -13.62 -21.71
CA THR A 192 0.98 -12.99 -21.15
C THR A 192 0.83 -12.64 -19.67
N GLY A 193 -0.39 -12.51 -19.15
CA GLY A 193 -0.68 -12.18 -17.75
C GLY A 193 -0.56 -10.69 -17.45
N ARG A 194 -0.28 -10.37 -16.20
CA ARG A 194 -0.17 -8.99 -15.72
C ARG A 194 1.04 -8.26 -16.31
N ASN A 195 0.95 -6.95 -16.34
CA ASN A 195 2.11 -6.11 -16.62
C ASN A 195 2.67 -5.54 -15.30
N THR A 196 3.97 -5.31 -15.25
CA THR A 196 4.59 -4.48 -14.23
C THR A 196 4.49 -3.03 -14.67
N LEU A 197 4.13 -2.14 -13.78
CA LEU A 197 4.11 -0.70 -14.05
C LEU A 197 5.47 -0.10 -13.67
N TRP A 198 6.06 0.70 -14.56
CA TRP A 198 7.23 1.52 -14.31
C TRP A 198 6.88 2.98 -14.55
N VAL A 199 7.09 3.84 -13.53
CA VAL A 199 6.77 5.28 -13.59
C VAL A 199 7.95 6.07 -13.07
N THR A 200 8.33 7.11 -13.80
CA THR A 200 9.26 8.14 -13.34
C THR A 200 8.46 9.32 -12.78
N LEU A 201 8.56 9.55 -11.48
CA LEU A 201 8.04 10.74 -10.84
C LEU A 201 9.15 11.75 -10.53
N GLU A 202 8.86 13.03 -10.67
CA GLU A 202 9.72 14.13 -10.27
C GLU A 202 9.08 14.88 -9.09
N HIS A 203 9.81 14.99 -7.98
CA HIS A 203 9.37 15.78 -6.84
C HIS A 203 9.46 17.26 -7.17
N ARG A 204 8.34 17.99 -7.08
CA ARG A 204 8.22 19.37 -7.58
C ARG A 204 9.12 20.37 -6.86
N ALA A 205 9.32 20.21 -5.55
CA ALA A 205 10.12 21.14 -4.77
C ALA A 205 11.63 20.97 -5.02
N THR A 206 12.12 19.72 -5.14
CA THR A 206 13.55 19.42 -5.23
C THR A 206 14.03 19.08 -6.64
N GLY A 207 13.12 18.80 -7.58
CA GLY A 207 13.47 18.26 -8.91
C GLY A 207 13.98 16.83 -8.90
N GLN A 208 13.95 16.16 -7.74
CA GLN A 208 14.46 14.81 -7.58
C GLN A 208 13.57 13.80 -8.30
N ARG A 209 14.18 12.86 -9.03
CA ARG A 209 13.47 11.82 -9.76
C ARG A 209 13.50 10.51 -9.00
N LEU A 210 12.35 9.84 -8.98
CA LEU A 210 12.14 8.51 -8.45
C LEU A 210 11.71 7.57 -9.58
N GLU A 211 12.42 6.47 -9.73
CA GLU A 211 12.06 5.38 -10.64
C GLU A 211 11.27 4.33 -9.87
N LEU A 212 9.96 4.27 -10.11
CA LEU A 212 9.01 3.49 -9.34
C LEU A 212 8.52 2.30 -10.14
N PHE A 213 8.66 1.10 -9.58
CA PHE A 213 8.12 -0.13 -10.15
C PHE A 213 7.04 -0.70 -9.23
N VAL A 214 5.85 -0.94 -9.78
CA VAL A 214 4.77 -1.65 -9.06
C VAL A 214 4.57 -3.01 -9.70
N MET A 215 4.71 -4.08 -8.90
CA MET A 215 4.74 -5.46 -9.36
C MET A 215 3.64 -6.30 -8.72
N HIS A 216 3.03 -7.17 -9.52
CA HIS A 216 2.17 -8.24 -9.02
C HIS A 216 2.57 -9.56 -9.68
N ASN A 217 3.46 -10.28 -9.04
CA ASN A 217 4.03 -11.52 -9.58
C ASN A 217 2.99 -12.65 -9.68
N PRO A 218 3.23 -13.64 -10.55
CA PRO A 218 2.39 -14.84 -10.65
C PRO A 218 2.23 -15.55 -9.30
N SER A 219 0.98 -15.85 -8.95
CA SER A 219 0.64 -16.47 -7.66
C SER A 219 1.22 -17.89 -7.52
N ARG A 220 1.27 -18.37 -6.29
CA ARG A 220 1.66 -19.74 -5.96
C ARG A 220 0.55 -20.77 -6.19
N ARG A 221 -0.63 -20.34 -6.68
CA ARG A 221 -1.74 -21.26 -7.02
C ARG A 221 -1.26 -22.29 -8.04
N GLY A 222 -1.47 -23.56 -7.75
CA GLY A 222 -0.92 -24.67 -8.54
C GLY A 222 0.42 -25.21 -8.03
N GLY A 223 0.95 -24.65 -6.94
CA GLY A 223 2.15 -25.13 -6.24
C GLY A 223 3.34 -24.18 -6.33
N ILE A 224 4.13 -24.15 -5.25
CA ILE A 224 5.26 -23.25 -5.10
C ILE A 224 6.32 -23.50 -6.18
N GLN A 225 6.68 -24.76 -6.40
CA GLN A 225 7.73 -25.14 -7.35
C GLN A 225 7.30 -24.96 -8.80
N SER A 226 6.06 -25.37 -9.16
CA SER A 226 5.52 -25.28 -10.52
C SER A 226 5.43 -23.83 -11.01
N THR A 227 5.12 -22.89 -10.12
CA THR A 227 4.99 -21.46 -10.45
C THR A 227 6.28 -20.65 -10.25
N SER A 228 7.30 -21.20 -9.57
CA SER A 228 8.55 -20.52 -9.26
C SER A 228 9.28 -20.02 -10.52
N LYS A 229 9.28 -20.81 -11.61
CA LYS A 229 9.93 -20.42 -12.87
C LYS A 229 9.32 -19.12 -13.43
N LYS A 230 8.00 -18.99 -13.37
CA LYS A 230 7.28 -17.79 -13.84
C LYS A 230 7.70 -16.54 -13.06
N ARG A 231 7.73 -16.60 -11.72
CA ARG A 231 8.18 -15.48 -10.88
C ARG A 231 9.64 -15.10 -11.13
N LYS A 232 10.53 -16.11 -11.30
CA LYS A 232 11.94 -15.86 -11.66
C LYS A 232 12.07 -15.14 -13.00
N GLN A 233 11.28 -15.53 -14.01
CA GLN A 233 11.31 -14.88 -15.34
C GLN A 233 10.91 -13.42 -15.25
N VAL A 234 9.78 -13.11 -14.57
CA VAL A 234 9.31 -11.73 -14.37
C VAL A 234 10.38 -10.90 -13.67
N ASN A 235 10.89 -11.38 -12.54
CA ASN A 235 11.90 -10.66 -11.77
C ASN A 235 13.22 -10.47 -12.52
N THR A 236 13.62 -11.43 -13.36
CA THR A 236 14.81 -11.29 -14.22
C THR A 236 14.62 -10.21 -15.28
N LYS A 237 13.43 -10.14 -15.90
CA LYS A 237 13.10 -9.13 -16.90
C LYS A 237 13.12 -7.74 -16.29
N VAL A 238 12.42 -7.53 -15.18
CA VAL A 238 12.40 -6.25 -14.47
C VAL A 238 13.80 -5.87 -13.99
N ARG A 239 14.57 -6.82 -13.46
CA ARG A 239 15.95 -6.56 -13.03
C ARG A 239 16.84 -6.07 -14.17
N LYS A 240 16.71 -6.60 -15.38
CA LYS A 240 17.46 -6.15 -16.56
C LYS A 240 17.22 -4.67 -16.84
N LEU A 241 15.97 -4.22 -16.76
CA LEU A 241 15.61 -2.80 -16.94
C LEU A 241 16.15 -1.92 -15.80
N ILE A 242 16.03 -2.40 -14.58
CA ILE A 242 16.60 -1.71 -13.42
C ILE A 242 18.12 -1.57 -13.55
N ASP A 243 18.84 -2.60 -14.01
CA ASP A 243 20.29 -2.52 -14.22
C ASP A 243 20.65 -1.38 -15.20
N GLN A 244 19.86 -1.18 -16.26
CA GLN A 244 20.07 -0.07 -17.19
C GLN A 244 19.87 1.30 -16.54
N LEU A 245 18.90 1.44 -15.61
CA LEU A 245 18.69 2.67 -14.83
C LEU A 245 19.84 2.90 -13.85
N LEU A 246 20.23 1.85 -13.12
CA LEU A 246 21.33 1.90 -12.16
C LEU A 246 22.67 2.27 -12.85
N ASP A 247 22.85 1.96 -14.12
CA ASP A 247 24.06 2.29 -14.85
C ASP A 247 24.08 3.73 -15.38
N LYS A 248 22.92 4.34 -15.58
CA LYS A 248 22.79 5.74 -16.05
C LYS A 248 23.11 6.77 -14.98
N ASP A 249 22.94 6.45 -13.70
CA ASP A 249 23.12 7.38 -12.59
C ASP A 249 24.14 6.83 -11.58
N SER A 250 24.90 7.74 -10.96
CA SER A 250 25.83 7.43 -9.88
C SER A 250 25.13 7.19 -8.54
N ILE A 251 23.99 7.87 -8.31
CA ILE A 251 23.16 7.77 -7.09
C ILE A 251 21.70 7.57 -7.51
N PRO A 252 21.36 6.39 -8.07
CA PRO A 252 20.03 6.15 -8.59
C PRO A 252 19.00 6.00 -7.47
N HIS A 253 17.81 6.56 -7.68
CA HIS A 253 16.67 6.43 -6.76
C HIS A 253 15.61 5.51 -7.37
N VAL A 254 15.86 4.21 -7.27
CA VAL A 254 14.94 3.17 -7.77
C VAL A 254 14.21 2.54 -6.58
N ILE A 255 12.89 2.45 -6.68
CA ILE A 255 12.02 1.81 -5.70
C ILE A 255 11.16 0.78 -6.42
N VAL A 256 11.17 -0.46 -5.93
CA VAL A 256 10.34 -1.55 -6.44
C VAL A 256 9.43 -2.00 -5.31
N MET A 257 8.13 -1.89 -5.50
CA MET A 257 7.14 -2.34 -4.54
C MET A 257 6.17 -3.33 -5.17
N GLY A 258 5.65 -4.25 -4.39
CA GLY A 258 4.71 -5.21 -4.98
C GLY A 258 4.35 -6.37 -4.08
N ASP A 259 3.34 -7.12 -4.56
CA ASP A 259 3.08 -8.49 -4.17
C ASP A 259 3.92 -9.43 -5.04
N PHE A 260 5.06 -9.86 -4.52
CA PHE A 260 5.98 -10.73 -5.23
C PHE A 260 5.55 -12.21 -5.20
N ASN A 261 4.52 -12.56 -4.43
CA ASN A 261 4.08 -13.94 -4.23
C ASN A 261 5.21 -14.89 -3.77
N ASP A 262 6.31 -14.33 -3.28
CA ASP A 262 7.48 -15.00 -2.72
C ASP A 262 7.98 -14.23 -1.48
N ASN A 263 8.59 -14.93 -0.53
CA ASN A 263 9.23 -14.29 0.62
C ASN A 263 10.57 -13.64 0.22
N PRO A 264 11.12 -12.71 1.02
CA PRO A 264 12.38 -12.01 0.71
C PRO A 264 13.57 -12.93 0.42
N CYS A 265 13.62 -14.13 1.04
CA CYS A 265 14.69 -15.09 0.87
C CYS A 265 14.52 -16.03 -0.34
N ASP A 266 13.36 -16.03 -1.00
CA ASP A 266 13.08 -16.94 -2.11
C ASP A 266 13.96 -16.66 -3.34
N PRO A 267 14.23 -17.69 -4.17
CA PRO A 267 15.16 -17.54 -5.29
C PRO A 267 14.78 -16.48 -6.32
N SER A 268 13.48 -16.20 -6.51
CA SER A 268 13.05 -15.13 -7.41
C SER A 268 13.50 -13.75 -6.93
N MET A 269 13.54 -13.53 -5.61
CA MET A 269 13.98 -12.28 -5.00
C MET A 269 15.50 -12.19 -4.94
N ARG A 270 16.15 -13.23 -4.42
CA ARG A 270 17.59 -13.20 -4.20
C ARG A 270 18.43 -13.39 -5.46
N GLN A 271 18.01 -14.28 -6.37
CA GLN A 271 18.79 -14.67 -7.55
C GLN A 271 18.35 -13.94 -8.80
N SER A 272 17.03 -13.71 -8.99
CA SER A 272 16.49 -13.09 -10.20
C SER A 272 16.41 -11.57 -10.06
N LEU A 273 15.72 -11.04 -9.04
CA LEU A 273 15.71 -9.61 -8.78
C LEU A 273 17.03 -9.12 -8.16
N ARG A 274 17.79 -10.01 -7.55
CA ARG A 274 19.08 -9.74 -6.88
C ARG A 274 18.96 -8.67 -5.79
N ALA A 275 17.87 -8.74 -5.01
CA ALA A 275 17.62 -7.88 -3.87
C ALA A 275 18.06 -8.59 -2.58
N GLY A 276 18.99 -8.00 -1.83
CA GLY A 276 19.49 -8.52 -0.57
C GLY A 276 18.96 -7.74 0.64
N GLY A 277 19.21 -8.26 1.85
CA GLY A 277 18.96 -7.49 3.08
C GLY A 277 19.98 -6.37 3.27
N ILE A 278 19.64 -5.42 4.13
CA ILE A 278 20.57 -4.38 4.60
C ILE A 278 20.67 -4.45 6.13
N GLU A 279 21.89 -4.66 6.65
CA GLU A 279 22.14 -4.64 8.08
C GLU A 279 22.36 -3.22 8.59
N GLN A 280 22.16 -3.00 9.90
CA GLN A 280 22.22 -1.68 10.52
C GLN A 280 23.54 -0.93 10.22
N ASN A 281 24.67 -1.63 10.23
CA ASN A 281 26.00 -1.04 10.06
C ASN A 281 26.57 -1.20 8.62
N THR A 282 25.77 -1.69 7.68
CA THR A 282 26.20 -1.83 6.28
C THR A 282 26.29 -0.46 5.63
N ILE A 283 27.42 -0.16 4.97
CA ILE A 283 27.52 1.00 4.09
C ILE A 283 26.79 0.66 2.79
N PRO A 284 25.71 1.39 2.44
CA PRO A 284 24.95 1.09 1.24
C PRO A 284 25.79 1.31 -0.03
N ARG A 285 25.65 0.39 -0.99
CA ARG A 285 26.23 0.55 -2.34
C ARG A 285 25.18 1.18 -3.23
N PRO A 286 25.44 2.29 -3.93
CA PRO A 286 24.42 3.05 -4.68
C PRO A 286 23.58 2.18 -5.61
N LYS A 287 24.25 1.34 -6.39
CA LYS A 287 23.65 0.50 -7.46
C LYS A 287 23.19 -0.89 -6.98
N TYR A 288 23.18 -1.15 -5.68
CA TYR A 288 22.69 -2.41 -5.13
C TYR A 288 21.23 -2.27 -4.72
N LEU A 289 20.44 -3.33 -4.88
CA LEU A 289 19.04 -3.37 -4.42
C LEU A 289 18.94 -3.99 -3.04
N TYR A 290 18.32 -3.25 -2.13
CA TYR A 290 18.07 -3.63 -0.74
C TYR A 290 16.59 -3.87 -0.51
N ASN A 291 16.27 -5.07 -0.05
CA ASN A 291 14.91 -5.46 0.29
C ASN A 291 14.63 -5.14 1.76
N LEU A 292 13.76 -4.18 1.99
CA LEU A 292 13.41 -3.66 3.32
C LEU A 292 12.52 -4.61 4.14
N ALA A 293 12.06 -5.69 3.54
CA ALA A 293 11.23 -6.69 4.20
C ALA A 293 12.03 -7.67 5.08
N TYR A 294 13.35 -7.78 4.91
CA TYR A 294 14.17 -8.75 5.66
C TYR A 294 14.05 -8.64 7.19
N PRO A 295 14.07 -7.45 7.82
CA PRO A 295 13.92 -7.35 9.27
C PRO A 295 12.60 -7.90 9.80
N LEU A 296 11.50 -7.70 9.05
CA LEU A 296 10.18 -8.25 9.38
C LEU A 296 10.16 -9.77 9.19
N TYR A 297 10.70 -10.25 8.08
CA TYR A 297 10.79 -11.68 7.78
C TYR A 297 11.57 -12.44 8.85
N ASN A 298 12.71 -11.91 9.30
CA ASN A 298 13.51 -12.48 10.37
C ASN A 298 12.76 -12.55 11.71
N LYS A 299 11.83 -11.61 11.95
CA LYS A 299 10.93 -11.61 13.11
C LYS A 299 9.66 -12.47 12.90
N ARG A 300 9.55 -13.20 11.78
CA ARG A 300 8.38 -14.00 11.38
C ARG A 300 7.09 -13.16 11.30
N GLN A 301 7.22 -11.90 10.94
CA GLN A 301 6.09 -11.01 10.63
C GLN A 301 5.77 -11.10 9.14
N GLY A 302 4.51 -10.90 8.78
CA GLY A 302 4.09 -10.95 7.39
C GLY A 302 2.78 -10.24 7.16
N THR A 303 2.46 -10.04 5.90
CA THR A 303 1.29 -9.32 5.43
C THR A 303 0.15 -10.22 5.00
N HIS A 304 0.43 -11.49 4.73
CA HIS A 304 -0.56 -12.47 4.28
C HIS A 304 -0.47 -13.75 5.10
N ARG A 305 -1.60 -14.48 5.21
CA ARG A 305 -1.68 -15.77 5.87
C ARG A 305 -2.22 -16.85 4.94
N TYR A 306 -1.50 -17.96 4.85
CA TYR A 306 -1.96 -19.17 4.20
C TYR A 306 -2.06 -20.31 5.21
N GLY A 307 -3.28 -20.63 5.64
CA GLY A 307 -3.50 -21.54 6.75
C GLY A 307 -2.89 -21.01 8.05
N LYS A 308 -1.92 -21.76 8.62
CA LYS A 308 -1.18 -21.34 9.83
C LYS A 308 0.12 -20.59 9.53
N GLU A 309 0.53 -20.56 8.27
CA GLU A 309 1.79 -19.93 7.86
C GLU A 309 1.60 -18.42 7.64
N VAL A 310 2.57 -17.65 8.12
CA VAL A 310 2.67 -16.22 7.90
C VAL A 310 3.65 -15.99 6.76
N TRP A 311 3.20 -15.29 5.72
CA TRP A 311 4.00 -14.97 4.55
C TRP A 311 4.20 -13.46 4.43
N LEU A 312 5.31 -13.07 3.79
CA LEU A 312 5.64 -11.66 3.52
C LEU A 312 5.85 -11.46 2.01
N PRO A 313 4.78 -11.62 1.20
CA PRO A 313 4.85 -11.41 -0.25
C PRO A 313 4.91 -9.94 -0.64
N ASP A 314 4.39 -9.04 0.20
CA ASP A 314 4.34 -7.61 -0.01
C ASP A 314 5.66 -6.99 0.47
N GLN A 315 6.43 -6.41 -0.46
CA GLN A 315 7.79 -5.98 -0.17
C GLN A 315 8.09 -4.65 -0.87
N ILE A 316 8.94 -3.86 -0.21
CA ILE A 316 9.54 -2.65 -0.79
C ILE A 316 11.05 -2.87 -0.88
N ILE A 317 11.57 -2.71 -2.09
CA ILE A 317 12.99 -2.85 -2.43
C ILE A 317 13.47 -1.49 -2.94
N VAL A 318 14.65 -1.06 -2.50
CA VAL A 318 15.20 0.24 -2.86
C VAL A 318 16.63 0.11 -3.36
N SER A 319 17.05 0.99 -4.27
CA SER A 319 18.46 1.13 -4.59
C SER A 319 19.21 1.79 -3.42
N GLY A 320 20.49 1.46 -3.29
CA GLY A 320 21.33 2.05 -2.23
C GLY A 320 21.48 3.57 -2.34
N GLY A 321 21.20 4.15 -3.49
CA GLY A 321 21.18 5.59 -3.71
C GLY A 321 20.27 6.34 -2.73
N LEU A 322 19.11 5.72 -2.35
CA LEU A 322 18.18 6.35 -1.40
C LEU A 322 18.78 6.57 0.00
N PHE A 323 19.84 5.84 0.37
CA PHE A 323 20.51 5.97 1.66
C PHE A 323 21.71 6.93 1.63
N LEU A 324 22.02 7.50 0.48
CA LEU A 324 23.25 8.25 0.23
C LEU A 324 22.94 9.72 -0.08
N GLY A 325 24.00 10.56 -0.04
CA GLY A 325 23.91 11.99 -0.28
C GLY A 325 24.00 12.80 1.01
N GLN A 326 23.95 14.12 0.89
CA GLN A 326 23.98 15.02 2.06
C GLN A 326 22.65 14.95 2.84
N GLN A 327 21.56 14.71 2.13
CA GLN A 327 20.23 14.47 2.69
C GLN A 327 19.72 13.15 2.10
N PRO A 328 19.95 11.99 2.77
CA PRO A 328 19.45 10.71 2.31
C PRO A 328 17.93 10.69 2.34
N LEU A 329 17.32 10.23 1.23
CA LEU A 329 15.86 10.10 1.14
C LEU A 329 15.29 9.05 2.08
N LEU A 330 16.06 8.05 2.44
CA LEU A 330 15.61 6.96 3.29
C LEU A 330 16.58 6.73 4.42
N LYS A 331 16.11 6.90 5.65
CA LYS A 331 16.86 6.62 6.88
C LYS A 331 16.55 5.22 7.41
N ALA A 332 15.30 4.79 7.30
CA ALA A 332 14.85 3.49 7.80
C ALA A 332 15.36 2.34 6.92
N ARG A 333 15.81 1.24 7.58
CA ARG A 333 16.31 0.03 6.90
C ARG A 333 15.30 -1.11 6.92
N SER A 334 14.05 -0.79 7.18
CA SER A 334 12.93 -1.73 7.21
C SER A 334 11.67 -1.04 6.76
N GLN A 335 10.90 -1.71 5.91
CA GLN A 335 9.50 -1.36 5.72
C GLN A 335 8.71 -1.61 7.01
N GLN A 336 7.56 -0.98 7.12
CA GLN A 336 6.59 -1.18 8.18
C GLN A 336 5.35 -1.90 7.65
N ILE A 337 4.63 -2.60 8.53
CA ILE A 337 3.32 -3.18 8.23
C ILE A 337 2.29 -2.34 8.98
N PHE A 338 1.32 -1.78 8.27
CA PHE A 338 0.18 -1.15 8.92
C PHE A 338 -0.78 -2.23 9.42
N SER A 339 -0.94 -2.28 10.74
CA SER A 339 -1.78 -3.25 11.42
C SER A 339 -2.73 -2.53 12.37
N HIS A 340 -4.03 -2.68 12.14
CA HIS A 340 -5.08 -2.10 12.97
C HIS A 340 -6.14 -3.16 13.30
N PRO A 341 -6.76 -3.17 14.48
CA PRO A 341 -7.76 -4.18 14.87
C PRO A 341 -8.89 -4.39 13.87
N GLN A 342 -9.32 -3.34 13.15
CA GLN A 342 -10.36 -3.42 12.13
C GLN A 342 -9.98 -4.27 10.91
N LEU A 343 -8.67 -4.42 10.62
CA LEU A 343 -8.18 -5.25 9.53
C LEU A 343 -8.26 -6.75 9.84
N TYR A 344 -8.69 -7.11 11.05
CA TYR A 344 -8.81 -8.50 11.48
C TYR A 344 -10.26 -8.86 11.82
N THR A 345 -10.56 -10.16 11.71
CA THR A 345 -11.84 -10.69 12.18
C THR A 345 -11.93 -10.63 13.70
N LYS A 346 -13.15 -10.71 14.23
CA LYS A 346 -13.36 -10.84 15.70
C LYS A 346 -12.50 -11.99 16.22
N GLY A 347 -11.66 -11.68 17.24
CA GLY A 347 -10.66 -12.62 17.77
C GLY A 347 -9.24 -12.43 17.24
N GLY A 348 -9.00 -11.53 16.27
CA GLY A 348 -7.66 -11.05 15.89
C GLY A 348 -6.76 -12.04 15.15
N GLN A 349 -7.25 -13.24 14.79
CA GLN A 349 -6.40 -14.29 14.23
C GLN A 349 -6.27 -14.26 12.70
N ASN A 350 -7.31 -13.81 12.00
CA ASN A 350 -7.35 -13.79 10.55
C ASN A 350 -7.65 -12.40 10.03
N LEU A 351 -7.14 -12.09 8.84
CA LEU A 351 -7.47 -10.86 8.15
C LEU A 351 -8.95 -10.82 7.79
N HIS A 352 -9.54 -9.63 7.90
CA HIS A 352 -10.92 -9.37 7.53
C HIS A 352 -10.96 -9.04 6.04
N ARG A 353 -10.99 -10.09 5.22
CA ARG A 353 -11.00 -10.04 3.76
C ARG A 353 -12.40 -9.84 3.20
N THR A 354 -12.49 -9.48 1.93
CA THR A 354 -13.76 -9.22 1.23
C THR A 354 -14.64 -10.47 1.13
N TYR A 355 -14.03 -11.61 0.75
CA TYR A 355 -14.71 -12.90 0.65
C TYR A 355 -13.93 -14.03 1.33
N ARG A 356 -14.68 -15.03 1.81
CA ARG A 356 -14.17 -16.34 2.24
C ARG A 356 -14.82 -17.42 1.37
N GLY A 357 -14.10 -17.89 0.36
CA GLY A 357 -14.71 -18.64 -0.73
C GLY A 357 -15.77 -17.77 -1.41
N ARG A 358 -17.01 -18.24 -1.49
CA ARG A 358 -18.15 -17.46 -2.04
C ARG A 358 -18.92 -16.65 -0.99
N HIS A 359 -18.57 -16.78 0.28
CA HIS A 359 -19.25 -16.03 1.34
C HIS A 359 -18.71 -14.62 1.45
N TYR A 360 -19.58 -13.61 1.28
CA TYR A 360 -19.24 -12.21 1.47
C TYR A 360 -18.98 -11.90 2.95
N SER A 361 -17.77 -11.48 3.26
CA SER A 361 -17.33 -11.09 4.60
C SER A 361 -17.32 -9.58 4.81
N GLY A 362 -17.27 -8.81 3.74
CA GLY A 362 -17.33 -7.35 3.72
C GLY A 362 -16.15 -6.70 4.43
N GLY A 363 -14.98 -7.30 4.34
CA GLY A 363 -13.75 -6.80 4.94
C GLY A 363 -12.91 -5.91 4.03
N TYR A 364 -11.63 -5.80 4.35
CA TYR A 364 -10.67 -4.88 3.74
C TYR A 364 -9.85 -5.55 2.62
N SER A 365 -9.02 -6.51 3.01
CA SER A 365 -8.19 -7.32 2.12
C SER A 365 -7.68 -8.56 2.85
N ASP A 366 -7.16 -9.54 2.10
CA ASP A 366 -6.40 -10.67 2.63
C ASP A 366 -4.89 -10.37 2.77
N HIS A 367 -4.49 -9.14 2.48
CA HIS A 367 -3.16 -8.60 2.73
C HIS A 367 -3.21 -7.42 3.72
N LEU A 368 -2.10 -7.16 4.42
CA LEU A 368 -1.89 -5.92 5.17
C LEU A 368 -1.06 -4.95 4.32
N PRO A 369 -1.39 -3.65 4.35
CA PRO A 369 -0.58 -2.67 3.66
C PRO A 369 0.79 -2.51 4.33
N ILE A 370 1.77 -2.15 3.50
CA ILE A 370 3.14 -1.85 3.93
C ILE A 370 3.51 -0.42 3.55
N TYR A 371 4.47 0.16 4.26
CA TYR A 371 4.92 1.52 3.97
C TYR A 371 6.38 1.78 4.38
N ILE A 372 6.93 2.84 3.82
CA ILE A 372 8.18 3.50 4.23
C ILE A 372 7.94 5.00 4.27
N ASP A 373 8.75 5.71 5.05
CA ASP A 373 8.78 7.17 5.07
C ASP A 373 10.05 7.66 4.39
N LEU A 374 9.88 8.61 3.46
CA LEU A 374 10.94 9.26 2.71
C LEU A 374 11.05 10.71 3.16
N ASP A 375 12.27 11.17 3.42
CA ASP A 375 12.60 12.57 3.81
C ASP A 375 12.67 13.49 2.60
#